data_e72ae896f86a106796394eebf9d12b79
#
_entry.id   e72ae896f86a106796394eebf9d12b79
#
_cell.length_a   1.000
_cell.length_b   1.000
_cell.length_c   1.000
_cell.angle_alpha   90.00
_cell.angle_beta   90.00
_cell.angle_gamma   90.00
#
_symmetry.space_group_name_H-M   'P 1'
#
loop_
_entity.id
_entity.type
_entity.pdbx_description
1 polymer ?
#
loop_
_entity_poly.entity_id
_entity_poly.type
_entity_poly.pdbx_seq_one_letter_code
_entity_poly.pdbx_strand_id
1 'polypeptide(L)'
;MQDQAERLERGRSKDLLSGAQVLSGQLGKTIQRLRKAYNLSLSELAEQSGVAKSIISQIERNETNPTLATIWRLSQALDVSIERVLATGDEEPFIERISRADTPILLSEDGKVRLAIIGWIKTVEWLQWYDVSADPGGVLDSDPHQRGSVESLSVTEGVFEVDVNGSVQRARAGETLRYRCDRPHTVRCVGETPGRATMVVIMKAAVME
;
A
#
# COMPACT_ATOMS: atom_id res chain seq x y z
N MET A 1 -41.91 13.80 26.99
CA MET A 1 -40.74 12.90 26.91
C MET A 1 -40.84 11.86 25.78
N GLN A 2 -42.01 11.24 25.56
CA GLN A 2 -42.19 10.26 24.46
C GLN A 2 -42.01 10.87 23.04
N ASP A 3 -42.54 12.08 22.80
CA ASP A 3 -42.46 12.76 21.48
C ASP A 3 -41.03 13.15 21.06
N GLN A 4 -40.13 13.39 22.02
CA GLN A 4 -38.74 13.69 21.76
C GLN A 4 -37.92 12.44 21.41
N ALA A 5 -38.25 11.29 21.99
CA ALA A 5 -37.66 9.99 21.68
C ALA A 5 -38.02 9.53 20.26
N GLU A 6 -39.31 9.66 19.89
CA GLU A 6 -39.77 9.32 18.54
C GLU A 6 -39.17 10.19 17.43
N ARG A 7 -38.95 11.48 17.70
CA ARG A 7 -38.26 12.38 16.75
C ARG A 7 -36.78 12.01 16.56
N LEU A 8 -36.10 11.62 17.64
CA LEU A 8 -34.72 11.16 17.59
C LEU A 8 -34.56 9.83 16.84
N GLU A 9 -35.49 8.90 17.03
CA GLU A 9 -35.49 7.62 16.30
C GLU A 9 -35.81 7.80 14.81
N ARG A 10 -36.75 8.66 14.45
CA ARG A 10 -37.04 8.99 13.04
C ARG A 10 -35.86 9.73 12.36
N GLY A 11 -35.16 10.60 13.09
CA GLY A 11 -33.94 11.27 12.61
C GLY A 11 -32.85 10.25 12.33
N ARG A 12 -32.53 9.39 13.29
CA ARG A 12 -31.54 8.31 13.15
C ARG A 12 -31.87 7.33 12.01
N SER A 13 -33.12 6.95 11.86
CA SER A 13 -33.54 6.05 10.78
C SER A 13 -33.39 6.71 9.41
N LYS A 14 -33.63 8.01 9.28
CA LYS A 14 -33.45 8.76 8.04
C LYS A 14 -31.96 8.91 7.67
N ASP A 15 -31.10 9.15 8.65
CA ASP A 15 -29.66 9.27 8.47
C ASP A 15 -29.03 7.92 8.10
N LEU A 16 -29.49 6.81 8.70
CA LEU A 16 -29.03 5.47 8.36
C LEU A 16 -29.46 5.05 6.94
N LEU A 17 -30.67 5.39 6.52
CA LEU A 17 -31.15 5.12 5.15
C LEU A 17 -30.41 5.98 4.12
N SER A 18 -30.10 7.22 4.43
CA SER A 18 -29.29 8.12 3.62
C SER A 18 -27.85 7.59 3.47
N GLY A 19 -27.23 7.12 4.57
CA GLY A 19 -25.90 6.51 4.55
C GLY A 19 -25.84 5.24 3.70
N ALA A 20 -26.83 4.37 3.83
CA ALA A 20 -26.90 3.14 3.03
C ALA A 20 -27.11 3.40 1.53
N GLN A 21 -27.86 4.44 1.16
CA GLN A 21 -28.04 4.85 -0.24
C GLN A 21 -26.77 5.45 -0.84
N VAL A 22 -26.03 6.23 -0.08
CA VAL A 22 -24.73 6.79 -0.49
C VAL A 22 -23.72 5.67 -0.71
N LEU A 23 -23.63 4.71 0.21
CA LEU A 23 -22.75 3.53 0.08
C LEU A 23 -23.11 2.69 -1.16
N SER A 24 -24.38 2.45 -1.40
CA SER A 24 -24.85 1.71 -2.58
C SER A 24 -24.51 2.43 -3.88
N GLY A 25 -24.66 3.75 -3.93
CA GLY A 25 -24.36 4.57 -5.10
C GLY A 25 -22.86 4.59 -5.45
N GLN A 26 -22.01 4.53 -4.46
CA GLN A 26 -20.55 4.48 -4.66
C GLN A 26 -20.08 3.10 -5.08
N LEU A 27 -20.68 2.04 -4.54
CA LEU A 27 -20.37 0.65 -4.87
C LEU A 27 -20.55 0.37 -6.37
N GLY A 28 -21.68 0.77 -6.94
CA GLY A 28 -21.96 0.58 -8.38
C GLY A 28 -20.96 1.28 -9.27
N LYS A 29 -20.58 2.52 -8.94
CA LYS A 29 -19.54 3.28 -9.64
C LYS A 29 -18.17 2.62 -9.53
N THR A 30 -17.83 2.10 -8.35
CA THR A 30 -16.55 1.40 -8.13
C THR A 30 -16.47 0.13 -8.98
N ILE A 31 -17.51 -0.70 -9.01
CA ILE A 31 -17.57 -1.90 -9.86
C ILE A 31 -17.44 -1.53 -11.34
N GLN A 32 -18.17 -0.50 -11.81
CA GLN A 32 -18.08 -0.04 -13.19
C GLN A 32 -16.67 0.44 -13.56
N ARG A 33 -16.02 1.22 -12.67
CA ARG A 33 -14.66 1.72 -12.85
C ARG A 33 -13.66 0.58 -12.94
N LEU A 34 -13.70 -0.37 -12.01
CA LEU A 34 -12.83 -1.54 -12.00
C LEU A 34 -13.03 -2.36 -13.28
N ARG A 35 -14.27 -2.69 -13.65
CA ARG A 35 -14.55 -3.43 -14.89
C ARG A 35 -13.94 -2.75 -16.11
N LYS A 36 -14.13 -1.42 -16.24
CA LYS A 36 -13.56 -0.64 -17.36
C LYS A 36 -12.03 -0.60 -17.31
N ALA A 37 -11.42 -0.49 -16.15
CA ALA A 37 -9.97 -0.49 -15.97
C ALA A 37 -9.34 -1.82 -16.42
N TYR A 38 -10.05 -2.93 -16.23
CA TYR A 38 -9.65 -4.26 -16.73
C TYR A 38 -10.14 -4.53 -18.17
N ASN A 39 -10.70 -3.52 -18.86
CA ASN A 39 -11.22 -3.63 -20.22
C ASN A 39 -12.30 -4.72 -20.39
N LEU A 40 -13.05 -5.05 -19.36
CA LEU A 40 -14.10 -6.06 -19.41
C LEU A 40 -15.44 -5.45 -19.86
N SER A 41 -16.14 -6.14 -20.77
CA SER A 41 -17.54 -5.88 -21.05
C SER A 41 -18.44 -6.41 -19.91
N LEU A 42 -19.70 -5.96 -19.86
CA LEU A 42 -20.67 -6.52 -18.91
C LEU A 42 -20.88 -8.03 -19.09
N SER A 43 -20.73 -8.54 -20.32
CA SER A 43 -20.90 -9.95 -20.63
C SER A 43 -19.71 -10.79 -20.12
N GLU A 44 -18.49 -10.31 -20.31
CA GLU A 44 -17.29 -10.97 -19.81
C GLU A 44 -17.25 -10.99 -18.27
N LEU A 45 -17.59 -9.88 -17.61
CA LEU A 45 -17.68 -9.85 -16.15
C LEU A 45 -18.79 -10.79 -15.63
N ALA A 46 -19.91 -10.91 -16.35
CA ALA A 46 -20.97 -11.84 -16.00
C ALA A 46 -20.51 -13.31 -16.11
N GLU A 47 -19.79 -13.64 -17.15
CA GLU A 47 -19.23 -14.97 -17.39
C GLU A 47 -18.21 -15.34 -16.29
N GLN A 48 -17.28 -14.44 -15.98
CA GLN A 48 -16.22 -14.67 -15.00
C GLN A 48 -16.75 -14.73 -13.56
N SER A 49 -17.74 -13.89 -13.22
CA SER A 49 -18.29 -13.80 -11.86
C SER A 49 -19.44 -14.78 -11.58
N GLY A 50 -20.07 -15.33 -12.62
CA GLY A 50 -21.31 -16.09 -12.48
C GLY A 50 -22.50 -15.23 -12.03
N VAL A 51 -22.41 -13.90 -12.14
CA VAL A 51 -23.50 -12.96 -11.84
C VAL A 51 -24.19 -12.55 -13.13
N ALA A 52 -25.50 -12.61 -13.17
CA ALA A 52 -26.25 -12.27 -14.39
C ALA A 52 -25.90 -10.85 -14.87
N LYS A 53 -25.70 -10.69 -16.18
CA LYS A 53 -25.37 -9.40 -16.82
C LYS A 53 -26.36 -8.29 -16.47
N SER A 54 -27.66 -8.62 -16.38
CA SER A 54 -28.70 -7.67 -15.98
C SER A 54 -28.49 -7.15 -14.56
N ILE A 55 -28.10 -8.03 -13.65
CA ILE A 55 -27.84 -7.67 -12.24
C ILE A 55 -26.61 -6.78 -12.16
N ILE A 56 -25.50 -7.11 -12.84
CA ILE A 56 -24.30 -6.26 -12.89
C ILE A 56 -24.67 -4.86 -13.43
N SER A 57 -25.44 -4.80 -14.52
CA SER A 57 -25.88 -3.54 -15.08
C SER A 57 -26.76 -2.71 -14.12
N GLN A 58 -27.65 -3.36 -13.37
CA GLN A 58 -28.47 -2.70 -12.35
C GLN A 58 -27.63 -2.18 -11.18
N ILE A 59 -26.61 -2.95 -10.74
CA ILE A 59 -25.67 -2.54 -9.70
C ILE A 59 -24.89 -1.29 -10.16
N GLU A 60 -24.32 -1.31 -11.38
CA GLU A 60 -23.56 -0.19 -11.93
C GLU A 60 -24.40 1.09 -12.09
N ARG A 61 -25.72 0.97 -12.28
CA ARG A 61 -26.67 2.10 -12.34
C ARG A 61 -27.30 2.46 -10.99
N ASN A 62 -26.91 1.76 -9.90
CA ASN A 62 -27.46 1.93 -8.56
C ASN A 62 -28.98 1.64 -8.49
N GLU A 63 -29.47 0.75 -9.31
CA GLU A 63 -30.88 0.34 -9.37
C GLU A 63 -31.18 -0.84 -8.43
N THR A 64 -30.13 -1.50 -7.90
CA THR A 64 -30.27 -2.61 -6.95
C THR A 64 -29.09 -2.65 -5.98
N ASN A 65 -29.36 -3.17 -4.77
CA ASN A 65 -28.33 -3.43 -3.77
C ASN A 65 -27.84 -4.88 -3.92
N PRO A 66 -26.54 -5.11 -4.20
CA PRO A 66 -26.02 -6.46 -4.27
C PRO A 66 -25.91 -7.07 -2.87
N THR A 67 -26.09 -8.39 -2.79
CA THR A 67 -25.77 -9.16 -1.59
C THR A 67 -24.26 -9.23 -1.40
N LEU A 68 -23.80 -9.53 -0.17
CA LEU A 68 -22.38 -9.75 0.11
C LEU A 68 -21.78 -10.86 -0.78
N ALA A 69 -22.56 -11.93 -1.03
CA ALA A 69 -22.15 -13.00 -1.94
C ALA A 69 -21.97 -12.51 -3.39
N THR A 70 -22.81 -11.58 -3.84
CA THR A 70 -22.65 -10.94 -5.17
C THR A 70 -21.40 -10.08 -5.23
N ILE A 71 -21.15 -9.28 -4.19
CA ILE A 71 -19.95 -8.44 -4.08
C ILE A 71 -18.70 -9.32 -4.10
N TRP A 72 -18.68 -10.39 -3.33
CA TRP A 72 -17.57 -11.34 -3.30
C TRP A 72 -17.28 -11.96 -4.67
N ARG A 73 -18.32 -12.43 -5.39
CA ARG A 73 -18.15 -12.99 -6.74
C ARG A 73 -17.57 -11.97 -7.72
N LEU A 74 -18.05 -10.72 -7.67
CA LEU A 74 -17.55 -9.65 -8.51
C LEU A 74 -16.11 -9.27 -8.16
N SER A 75 -15.74 -9.24 -6.87
CA SER A 75 -14.37 -8.97 -6.44
C SER A 75 -13.39 -10.05 -6.92
N GLN A 76 -13.78 -11.34 -6.83
CA GLN A 76 -12.98 -12.44 -7.35
C GLN A 76 -12.79 -12.36 -8.88
N ALA A 77 -13.85 -12.08 -9.63
CA ALA A 77 -13.76 -11.93 -11.09
C ALA A 77 -12.95 -10.70 -11.54
N LEU A 78 -12.87 -9.68 -10.68
CA LEU A 78 -12.06 -8.47 -10.92
C LEU A 78 -10.64 -8.57 -10.33
N ASP A 79 -10.30 -9.70 -9.69
CA ASP A 79 -9.03 -9.92 -8.99
C ASP A 79 -8.66 -8.78 -8.02
N VAL A 80 -9.64 -8.38 -7.20
CA VAL A 80 -9.48 -7.35 -6.18
C VAL A 80 -10.05 -7.82 -4.84
N SER A 81 -9.60 -7.21 -3.73
CA SER A 81 -10.20 -7.49 -2.43
C SER A 81 -11.61 -6.92 -2.30
N ILE A 82 -12.44 -7.50 -1.43
CA ILE A 82 -13.79 -6.99 -1.13
C ILE A 82 -13.72 -5.55 -0.62
N GLU A 83 -12.72 -5.23 0.21
CA GLU A 83 -12.49 -3.90 0.76
C GLU A 83 -12.29 -2.87 -0.36
N ARG A 84 -11.57 -3.24 -1.42
CA ARG A 84 -11.38 -2.37 -2.59
C ARG A 84 -12.66 -2.13 -3.36
N VAL A 85 -13.54 -3.12 -3.45
CA VAL A 85 -14.86 -2.96 -4.07
C VAL A 85 -15.79 -2.11 -3.20
N LEU A 86 -15.69 -2.25 -1.87
CA LEU A 86 -16.48 -1.49 -0.89
C LEU A 86 -15.90 -0.10 -0.60
N ALA A 87 -14.67 0.19 -1.05
CA ALA A 87 -14.05 1.49 -0.85
C ALA A 87 -14.94 2.60 -1.45
N THR A 88 -15.51 3.39 -0.58
CA THR A 88 -16.37 4.52 -0.92
C THR A 88 -15.51 5.75 -1.12
N GLY A 89 -15.30 6.14 -2.36
CA GLY A 89 -14.66 7.40 -2.73
C GLY A 89 -14.20 7.35 -4.17
N ASP A 90 -14.54 8.39 -4.93
CA ASP A 90 -13.68 8.81 -6.02
C ASP A 90 -12.32 9.03 -5.37
N GLU A 91 -11.26 8.39 -5.89
CA GLU A 91 -9.92 8.75 -5.47
C GLU A 91 -9.75 10.23 -5.87
N GLU A 92 -10.01 11.12 -4.92
CA GLU A 92 -9.59 12.50 -5.10
C GLU A 92 -8.10 12.46 -5.46
N PRO A 93 -7.64 13.32 -6.37
CA PRO A 93 -6.22 13.36 -6.72
C PRO A 93 -5.42 13.46 -5.43
N PHE A 94 -4.70 12.37 -5.10
CA PHE A 94 -3.93 12.31 -3.87
C PHE A 94 -2.60 13.03 -4.10
N ILE A 95 -2.44 14.18 -3.47
CA ILE A 95 -1.17 14.90 -3.38
C ILE A 95 -0.90 15.14 -1.90
N GLU A 96 0.12 14.48 -1.39
CA GLU A 96 0.58 14.67 -0.01
C GLU A 96 1.96 15.34 -0.03
N ARG A 97 2.12 16.35 0.80
CA ARG A 97 3.41 16.98 1.05
C ARG A 97 3.82 16.69 2.48
N ILE A 98 4.86 15.87 2.64
CA ILE A 98 5.45 15.57 3.94
C ILE A 98 6.68 16.46 4.12
N SER A 99 6.77 17.18 5.23
CA SER A 99 7.97 17.94 5.57
C SER A 99 9.00 17.03 6.25
N ARG A 100 10.28 17.41 6.18
CA ARG A 100 11.34 16.69 6.89
C ARG A 100 11.12 16.64 8.42
N ALA A 101 10.46 17.65 8.97
CA ALA A 101 10.16 17.73 10.40
C ALA A 101 9.08 16.71 10.83
N ASP A 102 8.17 16.37 9.91
CA ASP A 102 7.05 15.46 10.17
C ASP A 102 7.36 14.01 9.74
N THR A 103 8.52 13.78 9.12
CA THR A 103 8.93 12.46 8.63
C THR A 103 9.36 11.57 9.80
N PRO A 104 8.73 10.41 10.04
CA PRO A 104 9.16 9.48 11.08
C PRO A 104 10.58 8.96 10.80
N ILE A 105 11.36 8.78 11.86
CA ILE A 105 12.77 8.39 11.79
C ILE A 105 12.99 7.15 12.63
N LEU A 106 13.70 6.18 12.05
CA LEU A 106 14.30 5.05 12.75
C LEU A 106 15.80 5.30 12.89
N LEU A 107 16.38 4.87 13.99
CA LEU A 107 17.82 4.95 14.26
C LEU A 107 18.39 3.54 14.42
N SER A 108 19.59 3.33 13.92
CA SER A 108 20.38 2.13 14.24
C SER A 108 20.72 2.07 15.72
N GLU A 109 21.13 0.90 16.22
CA GLU A 109 21.52 0.73 17.64
C GLU A 109 22.66 1.65 18.04
N ASP A 110 23.64 1.88 17.16
CA ASP A 110 24.77 2.78 17.38
C ASP A 110 24.41 4.27 17.21
N GLY A 111 23.15 4.57 16.80
CA GLY A 111 22.62 5.92 16.57
C GLY A 111 23.23 6.65 15.38
N LYS A 112 24.14 6.02 14.61
CA LYS A 112 24.86 6.64 13.50
C LYS A 112 24.16 6.50 12.15
N VAL A 113 23.18 5.61 12.01
CA VAL A 113 22.37 5.48 10.80
C VAL A 113 20.96 5.94 11.09
N ARG A 114 20.43 6.80 10.25
CA ARG A 114 19.06 7.34 10.30
C ARG A 114 18.31 6.93 9.05
N LEU A 115 17.14 6.36 9.24
CA LEU A 115 16.19 5.97 8.19
C LEU A 115 14.96 6.86 8.33
N ALA A 116 14.81 7.85 7.45
CA ALA A 116 13.59 8.64 7.37
C ALA A 116 12.57 7.92 6.48
N ILE A 117 11.37 7.64 7.00
CA ILE A 117 10.32 6.91 6.29
C ILE A 117 9.66 7.85 5.29
N ILE A 118 10.04 7.78 4.01
CA ILE A 118 9.47 8.61 2.93
C ILE A 118 8.41 7.87 2.10
N GLY A 119 8.29 6.56 2.31
CA GLY A 119 7.23 5.75 1.71
C GLY A 119 5.87 6.01 2.33
N TRP A 120 4.83 5.81 1.56
CA TRP A 120 3.48 5.93 2.07
C TRP A 120 3.18 4.82 3.10
N ILE A 121 2.71 5.18 4.28
CA ILE A 121 2.49 4.24 5.39
C ILE A 121 1.55 3.09 5.01
N LYS A 122 0.61 3.30 4.09
CA LYS A 122 -0.31 2.25 3.61
C LYS A 122 0.38 1.18 2.76
N THR A 123 1.61 1.42 2.32
CA THR A 123 2.38 0.44 1.53
C THR A 123 3.35 -0.37 2.35
N VAL A 124 3.50 -0.09 3.66
CA VAL A 124 4.55 -0.66 4.52
C VAL A 124 4.60 -2.19 4.56
N GLU A 125 3.47 -2.85 4.36
CA GLU A 125 3.37 -4.32 4.34
C GLU A 125 4.04 -4.96 3.11
N TRP A 126 4.20 -4.20 2.02
CA TRP A 126 4.74 -4.71 0.76
C TRP A 126 5.82 -3.83 0.13
N LEU A 127 5.87 -2.54 0.47
CA LEU A 127 6.87 -1.59 0.01
C LEU A 127 7.26 -0.66 1.16
N GLN A 128 8.55 -0.62 1.48
CA GLN A 128 9.11 0.36 2.40
C GLN A 128 10.14 1.21 1.65
N TRP A 129 10.14 2.52 1.91
CA TRP A 129 11.01 3.47 1.23
C TRP A 129 11.58 4.45 2.24
N TYR A 130 12.92 4.54 2.25
CA TYR A 130 13.66 5.33 3.21
C TYR A 130 14.65 6.28 2.55
N ASP A 131 14.79 7.48 3.12
CA ASP A 131 15.96 8.33 2.95
C ASP A 131 16.94 7.98 4.07
N VAL A 132 18.12 7.49 3.68
CA VAL A 132 19.17 6.99 4.58
C VAL A 132 20.24 8.03 4.71
N SER A 133 20.63 8.38 5.93
CA SER A 133 21.83 9.15 6.24
C SER A 133 22.63 8.42 7.30
N ALA A 134 23.94 8.33 7.09
CA ALA A 134 24.83 7.60 7.98
C ALA A 134 26.13 8.37 8.22
N ASP A 135 26.55 8.42 9.47
CA ASP A 135 27.87 8.91 9.84
C ASP A 135 28.95 7.87 9.50
N PRO A 136 30.23 8.27 9.34
CA PRO A 136 31.33 7.34 9.13
C PRO A 136 31.36 6.23 10.20
N GLY A 137 31.45 4.99 9.73
CA GLY A 137 31.44 3.79 10.59
C GLY A 137 30.07 3.44 11.14
N GLY A 138 28.98 4.11 10.73
CA GLY A 138 27.61 3.76 11.12
C GLY A 138 27.20 2.40 10.55
N VAL A 139 26.48 1.62 11.36
CA VAL A 139 26.07 0.25 11.05
C VAL A 139 24.57 0.11 11.25
N LEU A 140 23.91 -0.45 10.26
CA LEU A 140 22.52 -0.89 10.31
C LEU A 140 22.49 -2.40 10.17
N ASP A 141 22.32 -3.10 11.27
CA ASP A 141 22.08 -4.53 11.29
C ASP A 141 20.56 -4.79 11.15
N SER A 142 20.20 -5.72 10.29
CA SER A 142 18.82 -6.04 9.99
C SER A 142 18.56 -7.54 10.09
N ASP A 143 17.50 -7.86 10.83
CA ASP A 143 16.94 -9.20 10.85
C ASP A 143 16.35 -9.58 9.49
N PRO A 144 16.27 -10.90 9.18
CA PRO A 144 15.68 -11.34 7.94
C PRO A 144 14.24 -10.87 7.77
N HIS A 145 13.96 -10.26 6.63
CA HIS A 145 12.59 -9.96 6.21
C HIS A 145 11.85 -11.23 5.71
N GLN A 146 10.62 -11.07 5.27
CA GLN A 146 9.84 -12.18 4.70
C GLN A 146 10.59 -12.86 3.55
N ARG A 147 10.46 -14.19 3.45
CA ARG A 147 11.14 -15.00 2.43
C ARG A 147 10.86 -14.47 1.02
N GLY A 148 11.92 -14.15 0.29
CA GLY A 148 11.86 -13.64 -1.07
C GLY A 148 11.86 -12.12 -1.17
N SER A 149 11.93 -11.38 -0.05
CA SER A 149 12.09 -9.93 -0.05
C SER A 149 13.42 -9.49 -0.64
N VAL A 150 13.40 -8.35 -1.30
CA VAL A 150 14.56 -7.75 -1.97
C VAL A 150 14.69 -6.30 -1.52
N GLU A 151 15.93 -5.88 -1.31
CA GLU A 151 16.28 -4.51 -0.97
C GLU A 151 17.18 -3.89 -2.04
N SER A 152 16.99 -2.61 -2.29
CA SER A 152 17.80 -1.80 -3.19
C SER A 152 18.31 -0.58 -2.45
N LEU A 153 19.63 -0.43 -2.37
CA LEU A 153 20.33 0.71 -1.78
C LEU A 153 20.98 1.52 -2.89
N SER A 154 20.44 2.69 -3.20
CA SER A 154 20.97 3.61 -4.20
C SER A 154 21.75 4.72 -3.51
N VAL A 155 23.06 4.71 -3.64
CA VAL A 155 23.98 5.66 -2.96
C VAL A 155 23.99 6.99 -3.70
N THR A 156 23.75 8.08 -2.98
CA THR A 156 23.82 9.45 -3.50
C THR A 156 25.06 10.20 -3.04
N GLU A 157 25.57 9.89 -1.83
CA GLU A 157 26.78 10.47 -1.26
C GLU A 157 27.56 9.43 -0.46
N GLY A 158 28.88 9.50 -0.44
CA GLY A 158 29.73 8.63 0.34
C GLY A 158 29.91 7.23 -0.23
N VAL A 159 30.20 6.27 0.65
CA VAL A 159 30.44 4.86 0.31
C VAL A 159 29.72 3.98 1.31
N PHE A 160 28.92 3.07 0.80
CA PHE A 160 28.25 2.05 1.60
C PHE A 160 28.74 0.65 1.26
N GLU A 161 28.76 -0.21 2.25
CA GLU A 161 29.05 -1.62 2.15
C GLU A 161 27.81 -2.40 2.61
N VAL A 162 27.44 -3.41 1.86
CA VAL A 162 26.37 -4.34 2.22
C VAL A 162 26.96 -5.74 2.36
N ASP A 163 26.69 -6.36 3.49
CA ASP A 163 27.04 -7.75 3.78
C ASP A 163 25.74 -8.56 3.89
N VAL A 164 25.61 -9.59 3.06
CA VAL A 164 24.51 -10.55 3.13
C VAL A 164 25.11 -11.93 3.36
N ASN A 165 24.99 -12.43 4.57
CA ASN A 165 25.48 -13.76 4.94
C ASN A 165 26.95 -14.00 4.54
N GLY A 166 27.83 -12.99 4.74
CA GLY A 166 29.25 -13.04 4.42
C GLY A 166 29.62 -12.68 2.98
N SER A 167 28.64 -12.39 2.13
CA SER A 167 28.89 -11.87 0.78
C SER A 167 28.87 -10.35 0.82
N VAL A 168 30.01 -9.72 0.65
CA VAL A 168 30.22 -8.29 0.84
C VAL A 168 30.37 -7.59 -0.50
N GLN A 169 29.65 -6.47 -0.67
CA GLN A 169 29.76 -5.58 -1.84
C GLN A 169 29.73 -4.12 -1.39
N ARG A 170 30.40 -3.26 -2.16
CA ARG A 170 30.43 -1.82 -1.91
C ARG A 170 29.82 -1.05 -3.06
N ALA A 171 29.19 0.08 -2.74
CA ALA A 171 28.69 1.06 -3.70
C ALA A 171 29.11 2.47 -3.30
N ARG A 172 29.40 3.29 -4.30
CA ARG A 172 29.72 4.72 -4.20
C ARG A 172 28.55 5.54 -4.75
N ALA A 173 28.64 6.84 -4.59
CA ALA A 173 27.67 7.77 -5.18
C ALA A 173 27.42 7.48 -6.68
N GLY A 174 26.15 7.34 -7.06
CA GLY A 174 25.69 6.95 -8.39
C GLY A 174 25.53 5.45 -8.62
N GLU A 175 25.91 4.60 -7.67
CA GLU A 175 25.79 3.15 -7.76
C GLU A 175 24.64 2.62 -6.90
N THR A 176 24.10 1.46 -7.28
CA THR A 176 23.01 0.78 -6.57
C THR A 176 23.38 -0.67 -6.30
N LEU A 177 23.24 -1.10 -5.05
CA LEU A 177 23.27 -2.50 -4.66
C LEU A 177 21.83 -3.04 -4.59
N ARG A 178 21.61 -4.25 -5.10
CA ARG A 178 20.37 -5.01 -4.93
C ARG A 178 20.70 -6.35 -4.33
N TYR A 179 19.99 -6.71 -3.28
CA TYR A 179 20.28 -7.92 -2.54
C TYR A 179 19.00 -8.52 -1.92
N ARG A 180 19.11 -9.80 -1.59
CA ARG A 180 18.05 -10.49 -0.86
C ARG A 180 18.17 -10.14 0.62
N CYS A 181 17.11 -9.55 1.13
CA CYS A 181 17.02 -9.17 2.54
C CYS A 181 16.20 -10.18 3.39
N ASP A 182 15.88 -11.35 2.83
CA ASP A 182 15.26 -12.47 3.55
C ASP A 182 16.29 -13.30 4.36
N ARG A 183 17.46 -12.73 4.60
CA ARG A 183 18.59 -13.27 5.38
C ARG A 183 19.18 -12.17 6.24
N PRO A 184 19.93 -12.50 7.32
CA PRO A 184 20.66 -11.50 8.06
C PRO A 184 21.55 -10.69 7.13
N HIS A 185 21.46 -9.38 7.23
CA HIS A 185 22.23 -8.48 6.39
C HIS A 185 22.57 -7.19 7.15
N THR A 186 23.69 -6.60 6.77
CA THR A 186 24.19 -5.39 7.42
C THR A 186 24.52 -4.36 6.35
N VAL A 187 24.14 -3.11 6.58
CA VAL A 187 24.53 -1.95 5.77
C VAL A 187 25.46 -1.08 6.59
N ARG A 188 26.64 -0.75 6.06
CA ARG A 188 27.68 0.06 6.74
C ARG A 188 28.05 1.28 5.90
N CYS A 189 28.24 2.42 6.54
CA CYS A 189 28.90 3.56 5.96
C CYS A 189 30.41 3.40 6.15
N VAL A 190 31.14 3.06 5.08
CA VAL A 190 32.58 2.74 5.13
C VAL A 190 33.49 3.86 4.60
N GLY A 191 32.89 5.00 4.20
CA GLY A 191 33.64 6.20 3.82
C GLY A 191 34.14 6.99 5.02
N GLU A 192 35.06 7.91 4.76
CA GLU A 192 35.56 8.87 5.76
C GLU A 192 34.59 10.06 5.98
N THR A 193 33.63 10.22 5.08
CA THR A 193 32.59 11.27 5.11
C THR A 193 31.23 10.66 5.33
N PRO A 194 30.27 11.43 5.86
CA PRO A 194 28.89 10.97 5.94
C PRO A 194 28.34 10.47 4.61
N GLY A 195 27.55 9.39 4.65
CA GLY A 195 26.92 8.79 3.50
C GLY A 195 25.44 9.12 3.42
N ARG A 196 24.91 9.17 2.18
CA ARG A 196 23.48 9.25 1.89
C ARG A 196 23.08 8.24 0.85
N ALA A 197 21.90 7.68 1.02
CA ALA A 197 21.35 6.72 0.07
C ALA A 197 19.82 6.76 0.12
N THR A 198 19.20 6.25 -0.92
CA THR A 198 17.79 5.87 -0.89
C THR A 198 17.70 4.36 -0.78
N MET A 199 16.90 3.87 0.15
CA MET A 199 16.67 2.45 0.37
C MET A 199 15.21 2.09 0.07
N VAL A 200 15.02 1.06 -0.74
CA VAL A 200 13.68 0.52 -1.07
C VAL A 200 13.66 -0.96 -0.74
N VAL A 201 12.71 -1.36 0.10
CA VAL A 201 12.47 -2.76 0.46
C VAL A 201 11.17 -3.21 -0.17
N ILE A 202 11.22 -4.29 -0.93
CA ILE A 202 10.04 -4.93 -1.56
C ILE A 202 9.82 -6.26 -0.87
N MET A 203 8.70 -6.37 -0.16
CA MET A 203 8.29 -7.60 0.51
C MET A 203 7.66 -8.56 -0.49
N LYS A 204 7.97 -9.85 -0.40
CA LYS A 204 7.48 -10.85 -1.38
C LYS A 204 5.96 -10.99 -1.42
N ALA A 205 5.25 -10.70 -0.35
CA ALA A 205 3.78 -10.72 -0.34
C ALA A 205 3.14 -9.78 -1.39
N ALA A 206 3.94 -8.87 -1.98
CA ALA A 206 3.51 -7.93 -3.01
C ALA A 206 3.94 -8.32 -4.43
N VAL A 207 4.89 -9.23 -4.57
CA VAL A 207 5.31 -9.74 -5.87
C VAL A 207 4.52 -11.00 -6.12
N MET A 208 3.47 -10.85 -6.89
CA MET A 208 2.55 -11.90 -7.33
C MET A 208 3.26 -13.19 -7.77
N GLU A 209 2.65 -14.31 -7.40
CA GLU A 209 2.82 -15.57 -8.13
C GLU A 209 2.33 -15.41 -9.58
#